data_8fa107175bd08f631a525321e28b5f59
#
_entry.id   8fa107175bd08f631a525321e28b5f59
#
_cell.length_a   1.000
_cell.length_b   1.000
_cell.length_c   1.000
_cell.angle_alpha   90.00
_cell.angle_beta   90.00
_cell.angle_gamma   90.00
#
_symmetry.space_group_name_H-M   'P 1'
#
loop_
_entity.id
_entity.type
_entity.pdbx_description
1 polymer ?
#
loop_
_entity_poly.entity_id
_entity_poly.type
_entity_poly.pdbx_seq_one_letter_code
_entity_poly.pdbx_strand_id
1 'polypeptide(L)'
;MPLGGEKICPYEMSVEILPFHGHDGSDTSGSAQETMGNHSRAMVGVIAFALFLDYFLYGLLFPLMPHSHVGLKGEGHLALLYGVYAVSVLLVTPVFGYLGDRIGGRSTMFCGVALSICAIGLLGMASSLPLLLVGKFCQGAASAALWTSGLAMIAMNYVERRVEILGYAFTGGTFGSVTGPIAGGLLYQAGGYRLPFLITGIAFALAGVLIALVVPAGGKRRSEPIDFRALLFNRSMMVPAVAVALAAFSLGIIEPLLPVRLARYGATSTAIGIIFTVSASMYGLSAPLVGRVSERIPIEKVIALGTIAMAFTLPFVGLFKGVILVGITVSLVNIWYAFMLNPASAELGNVVDRSGLSCYSACYAVYNIFYSVGMLGTATLVSAAARLLSFQGVLLCATAILLLFVPFLIKAASPKSAATVASGG
;
A
#
# COMPACT_ATOMS: atom_id res chain seq x y z
N MET A 1 40.63 -33.72 3.21
CA MET A 1 39.59 -33.48 2.22
C MET A 1 38.85 -32.20 2.64
N PRO A 2 39.02 -31.08 1.98
CA PRO A 2 38.28 -29.83 2.28
C PRO A 2 37.04 -29.77 1.42
N LEU A 3 35.93 -29.43 2.05
CA LEU A 3 34.63 -29.18 1.45
C LEU A 3 34.60 -27.77 0.83
N GLY A 4 33.97 -27.72 -0.31
CA GLY A 4 34.01 -26.64 -1.27
C GLY A 4 33.56 -25.26 -0.79
N GLY A 5 34.39 -24.30 -1.20
CA GLY A 5 34.03 -22.86 -1.08
C GLY A 5 32.95 -22.46 -2.08
N GLU A 6 31.93 -21.81 -1.58
CA GLU A 6 30.97 -21.12 -2.38
C GLU A 6 31.65 -19.96 -3.11
N LYS A 7 31.48 -19.92 -4.42
CA LYS A 7 32.01 -18.91 -5.29
C LYS A 7 31.20 -17.62 -5.12
N ILE A 8 31.79 -16.66 -4.41
CA ILE A 8 31.39 -15.27 -4.47
C ILE A 8 31.79 -14.73 -5.85
N CYS A 9 30.84 -14.28 -6.62
CA CYS A 9 31.05 -13.70 -7.94
C CYS A 9 31.81 -12.36 -7.82
N PRO A 10 32.98 -12.21 -8.43
CA PRO A 10 33.63 -10.92 -8.55
C PRO A 10 33.10 -10.24 -9.82
N TYR A 11 32.18 -9.30 -9.68
CA TYR A 11 31.86 -8.36 -10.74
C TYR A 11 32.39 -6.97 -10.35
N GLU A 12 33.66 -6.73 -10.63
CA GLU A 12 34.19 -5.38 -10.78
C GLU A 12 33.49 -4.73 -11.97
N MET A 13 32.58 -3.84 -11.70
CA MET A 13 32.02 -2.94 -12.69
C MET A 13 33.04 -1.80 -12.87
N SER A 14 33.92 -1.92 -13.85
CA SER A 14 34.72 -0.80 -14.34
C SER A 14 33.74 0.26 -14.88
N VAL A 15 33.54 1.30 -14.11
CA VAL A 15 32.91 2.53 -14.60
C VAL A 15 33.98 3.23 -15.46
N GLU A 16 33.95 3.05 -16.78
CA GLU A 16 34.64 3.89 -17.70
C GLU A 16 34.09 5.30 -17.60
N ILE A 17 34.80 6.13 -16.86
CA ILE A 17 34.61 7.59 -16.88
C ILE A 17 35.20 8.09 -18.21
N LEU A 18 34.33 8.27 -19.19
CA LEU A 18 34.69 9.01 -20.41
C LEU A 18 35.05 10.47 -20.03
N PRO A 19 36.18 11.00 -20.49
CA PRO A 19 36.55 12.38 -20.19
C PRO A 19 35.59 13.34 -20.90
N PHE A 20 34.93 14.17 -20.12
CA PHE A 20 34.15 15.30 -20.62
C PHE A 20 35.10 16.29 -21.34
N HIS A 21 35.01 16.31 -22.64
CA HIS A 21 35.53 17.44 -23.42
C HIS A 21 34.61 18.63 -23.19
N GLY A 22 35.18 19.70 -22.64
CA GLY A 22 34.49 20.97 -22.49
C GLY A 22 34.11 21.54 -23.87
N HIS A 23 32.81 21.79 -24.01
CA HIS A 23 32.32 22.74 -25.00
C HIS A 23 31.43 23.74 -24.26
N ASP A 24 31.83 25.01 -24.37
CA ASP A 24 31.04 26.19 -24.01
C ASP A 24 29.67 26.12 -24.64
N GLY A 25 28.63 26.30 -23.83
CA GLY A 25 27.25 26.32 -24.28
C GLY A 25 26.31 26.63 -23.13
N SER A 26 26.13 27.92 -22.87
CA SER A 26 25.11 28.52 -22.01
C SER A 26 23.72 27.94 -22.26
N ASP A 27 22.94 27.81 -21.19
CA ASP A 27 21.46 27.75 -21.10
C ASP A 27 20.70 26.45 -21.40
N THR A 28 21.30 25.34 -21.75
CA THR A 28 20.53 24.09 -21.96
C THR A 28 20.44 23.15 -20.73
N SER A 29 21.30 23.36 -19.72
CA SER A 29 21.34 22.50 -18.53
C SER A 29 20.16 22.73 -17.57
N GLY A 30 19.67 23.95 -17.47
CA GLY A 30 18.50 24.30 -16.64
C GLY A 30 17.20 23.68 -17.15
N SER A 31 16.97 23.75 -18.46
CA SER A 31 15.75 23.20 -19.08
C SER A 31 15.70 21.67 -19.08
N ALA A 32 16.84 21.00 -19.23
CA ALA A 32 16.92 19.52 -19.18
C ALA A 32 16.71 19.01 -17.74
N GLN A 33 17.22 19.69 -16.73
CA GLN A 33 17.05 19.33 -15.33
C GLN A 33 15.62 19.61 -14.83
N GLU A 34 14.98 20.71 -15.29
CA GLU A 34 13.56 20.98 -15.04
C GLU A 34 12.63 19.99 -15.75
N THR A 35 12.91 19.62 -16.98
CA THR A 35 12.11 18.64 -17.73
C THR A 35 12.23 17.24 -17.13
N MET A 36 13.40 16.81 -16.67
CA MET A 36 13.57 15.56 -15.92
C MET A 36 12.82 15.60 -14.59
N GLY A 37 12.84 16.72 -13.86
CA GLY A 37 12.09 16.89 -12.61
C GLY A 37 10.57 16.83 -12.82
N ASN A 38 10.06 17.41 -13.90
CA ASN A 38 8.63 17.40 -14.23
C ASN A 38 8.14 16.01 -14.69
N HIS A 39 8.92 15.29 -15.48
CA HIS A 39 8.59 13.92 -15.93
C HIS A 39 8.54 12.94 -14.75
N SER A 40 9.45 13.11 -13.82
CA SER A 40 9.53 12.31 -12.60
C SER A 40 8.31 12.54 -11.68
N ARG A 41 7.91 13.79 -11.48
CA ARG A 41 6.71 14.14 -10.70
C ARG A 41 5.43 13.62 -11.35
N ALA A 42 5.32 13.72 -12.69
CA ALA A 42 4.18 13.20 -13.43
C ALA A 42 4.05 11.66 -13.26
N MET A 43 5.15 10.93 -13.25
CA MET A 43 5.15 9.49 -13.00
C MET A 43 4.54 9.15 -11.63
N VAL A 44 4.94 9.84 -10.57
CA VAL A 44 4.36 9.65 -9.23
C VAL A 44 2.86 9.93 -9.22
N GLY A 45 2.44 11.03 -9.86
CA GLY A 45 1.03 11.39 -9.99
C GLY A 45 0.21 10.31 -10.70
N VAL A 46 0.74 9.74 -11.80
CA VAL A 46 0.08 8.67 -12.55
C VAL A 46 -0.01 7.38 -11.73
N ILE A 47 1.07 7.02 -11.02
CA ILE A 47 1.05 5.85 -10.13
C ILE A 47 0.05 6.07 -8.99
N ALA A 48 0.08 7.22 -8.32
CA ALA A 48 -0.85 7.55 -7.24
C ALA A 48 -2.31 7.54 -7.73
N PHE A 49 -2.56 8.00 -8.97
CA PHE A 49 -3.89 7.94 -9.60
C PHE A 49 -4.34 6.51 -9.88
N ALA A 50 -3.45 5.63 -10.34
CA ALA A 50 -3.78 4.22 -10.54
C ALA A 50 -4.10 3.51 -9.21
N LEU A 51 -3.34 3.79 -8.14
CA LEU A 51 -3.61 3.27 -6.80
C LEU A 51 -4.89 3.86 -6.19
N PHE A 52 -5.17 5.15 -6.46
CA PHE A 52 -6.45 5.77 -6.12
C PHE A 52 -7.62 5.02 -6.77
N LEU A 53 -7.56 4.73 -8.07
CA LEU A 53 -8.62 4.03 -8.78
C LEU A 53 -8.83 2.60 -8.27
N ASP A 54 -7.76 1.90 -7.88
CA ASP A 54 -7.84 0.56 -7.32
C ASP A 54 -8.66 0.53 -6.02
N TYR A 55 -8.31 1.41 -5.07
CA TYR A 55 -9.05 1.53 -3.82
C TYR A 55 -10.42 2.19 -3.97
N PHE A 56 -10.58 3.08 -4.95
CA PHE A 56 -11.87 3.64 -5.32
C PHE A 56 -12.83 2.53 -5.79
N LEU A 57 -12.38 1.65 -6.67
CA LEU A 57 -13.15 0.48 -7.11
C LEU A 57 -13.48 -0.48 -5.95
N TYR A 58 -12.52 -0.66 -5.02
CA TYR A 58 -12.73 -1.46 -3.83
C TYR A 58 -13.86 -0.90 -2.97
N GLY A 59 -13.82 0.40 -2.67
CA GLY A 59 -14.81 1.10 -1.86
C GLY A 59 -16.16 1.30 -2.54
N LEU A 60 -16.16 1.54 -3.85
CA LEU A 60 -17.37 1.73 -4.67
C LEU A 60 -18.36 0.57 -4.56
N LEU A 61 -17.87 -0.63 -4.34
CA LEU A 61 -18.70 -1.83 -4.25
C LEU A 61 -19.53 -1.90 -2.95
N PHE A 62 -19.14 -1.24 -1.85
CA PHE A 62 -19.87 -1.29 -0.60
C PHE A 62 -21.36 -0.89 -0.74
N PRO A 63 -21.71 0.27 -1.30
CA PRO A 63 -23.11 0.67 -1.46
C PRO A 63 -23.82 -0.07 -2.61
N LEU A 64 -23.08 -0.65 -3.55
CA LEU A 64 -23.66 -1.30 -4.74
C LEU A 64 -24.06 -2.75 -4.51
N MET A 65 -23.39 -3.46 -3.62
CA MET A 65 -23.63 -4.90 -3.41
C MET A 65 -25.06 -5.25 -3.02
N PRO A 66 -25.75 -4.53 -2.11
CA PRO A 66 -27.16 -4.80 -1.79
C PRO A 66 -28.11 -4.65 -3.00
N HIS A 67 -27.71 -3.86 -3.99
CA HIS A 67 -28.50 -3.57 -5.20
C HIS A 67 -28.06 -4.40 -6.43
N SER A 68 -27.15 -5.35 -6.22
CA SER A 68 -26.71 -6.25 -7.28
C SER A 68 -27.88 -7.15 -7.77
N HIS A 69 -27.91 -7.44 -9.07
CA HIS A 69 -28.92 -8.34 -9.65
C HIS A 69 -28.89 -9.77 -9.08
N VAL A 70 -27.84 -10.10 -8.34
CA VAL A 70 -27.64 -11.42 -7.73
C VAL A 70 -28.43 -11.59 -6.42
N GLY A 71 -29.04 -10.53 -5.91
CA GLY A 71 -29.87 -10.58 -4.70
C GLY A 71 -29.10 -11.05 -3.48
N LEU A 72 -27.90 -10.50 -3.25
CA LEU A 72 -27.04 -10.82 -2.09
C LEU A 72 -27.71 -10.38 -0.79
N LYS A 73 -28.56 -11.24 -0.25
CA LYS A 73 -29.24 -11.04 1.04
C LYS A 73 -28.40 -11.72 2.13
N GLY A 74 -27.60 -10.92 2.88
CA GLY A 74 -26.90 -11.41 4.06
C GLY A 74 -25.42 -11.01 4.13
N GLU A 75 -24.96 -10.78 5.36
CA GLU A 75 -23.57 -10.39 5.66
C GLU A 75 -22.53 -11.42 5.20
N GLY A 76 -22.90 -12.71 5.15
CA GLY A 76 -22.02 -13.80 4.72
C GLY A 76 -21.58 -13.70 3.25
N HIS A 77 -22.42 -13.20 2.35
CA HIS A 77 -22.05 -13.04 0.94
C HIS A 77 -21.06 -11.90 0.73
N LEU A 78 -21.20 -10.81 1.50
CA LEU A 78 -20.24 -9.70 1.48
C LEU A 78 -18.87 -10.16 2.01
N ALA A 79 -18.86 -10.88 3.14
CA ALA A 79 -17.63 -11.44 3.69
C ALA A 79 -16.94 -12.38 2.70
N LEU A 80 -17.69 -13.21 1.97
CA LEU A 80 -17.14 -14.09 0.94
C LEU A 80 -16.51 -13.30 -0.21
N LEU A 81 -17.16 -12.25 -0.72
CA LEU A 81 -16.66 -11.43 -1.81
C LEU A 81 -15.32 -10.74 -1.44
N TYR A 82 -15.25 -10.15 -0.25
CA TYR A 82 -14.01 -9.52 0.22
C TYR A 82 -12.94 -10.54 0.62
N GLY A 83 -13.36 -11.71 1.09
CA GLY A 83 -12.47 -12.84 1.34
C GLY A 83 -11.79 -13.34 0.07
N VAL A 84 -12.54 -13.51 -1.03
CA VAL A 84 -11.98 -13.90 -2.34
C VAL A 84 -11.01 -12.85 -2.87
N TYR A 85 -11.31 -11.57 -2.72
CA TYR A 85 -10.38 -10.49 -3.07
C TYR A 85 -9.07 -10.63 -2.29
N ALA A 86 -9.12 -10.78 -0.95
CA ALA A 86 -7.94 -10.90 -0.11
C ALA A 86 -7.11 -12.15 -0.45
N VAL A 87 -7.78 -13.29 -0.69
CA VAL A 87 -7.12 -14.52 -1.14
C VAL A 87 -6.44 -14.32 -2.49
N SER A 88 -7.09 -13.63 -3.44
CA SER A 88 -6.49 -13.33 -4.74
C SER A 88 -5.24 -12.46 -4.59
N VAL A 89 -5.29 -11.40 -3.78
CA VAL A 89 -4.11 -10.56 -3.49
C VAL A 89 -2.97 -11.43 -2.97
N LEU A 90 -3.21 -12.26 -1.95
CA LEU A 90 -2.17 -13.11 -1.36
C LEU A 90 -1.57 -14.11 -2.34
N LEU A 91 -2.40 -14.79 -3.12
CA LEU A 91 -1.95 -15.84 -4.05
C LEU A 91 -1.23 -15.27 -5.27
N VAL A 92 -1.71 -14.12 -5.79
CA VAL A 92 -1.21 -13.58 -7.06
C VAL A 92 -0.07 -12.58 -6.87
N THR A 93 0.08 -11.99 -5.68
CA THR A 93 1.16 -11.05 -5.38
C THR A 93 2.57 -11.61 -5.66
N PRO A 94 2.95 -12.84 -5.28
CA PRO A 94 4.26 -13.39 -5.63
C PRO A 94 4.50 -13.49 -7.14
N VAL A 95 3.44 -13.78 -7.90
CA VAL A 95 3.49 -13.87 -9.37
C VAL A 95 3.82 -12.51 -9.97
N PHE A 96 3.15 -11.44 -9.54
CA PHE A 96 3.43 -10.10 -10.01
C PHE A 96 4.72 -9.49 -9.46
N GLY A 97 5.17 -9.93 -8.29
CA GLY A 97 6.51 -9.63 -7.80
C GLY A 97 7.58 -10.14 -8.76
N TYR A 98 7.51 -11.42 -9.11
CA TYR A 98 8.42 -12.04 -10.08
C TYR A 98 8.29 -11.42 -11.49
N LEU A 99 7.06 -11.24 -11.95
CA LEU A 99 6.79 -10.72 -13.28
C LEU A 99 7.28 -9.27 -13.41
N GLY A 100 7.06 -8.43 -12.39
CA GLY A 100 7.47 -7.03 -12.37
C GLY A 100 8.99 -6.85 -12.50
N ASP A 101 9.77 -7.74 -11.89
CA ASP A 101 11.22 -7.71 -12.02
C ASP A 101 11.70 -8.23 -13.39
N ARG A 102 10.92 -9.09 -14.04
CA ARG A 102 11.28 -9.70 -15.34
C ARG A 102 10.86 -8.88 -16.56
N ILE A 103 9.60 -8.44 -16.61
CA ILE A 103 9.04 -7.70 -17.76
C ILE A 103 9.02 -6.18 -17.54
N GLY A 104 9.37 -5.73 -16.32
CA GLY A 104 9.43 -4.33 -15.93
C GLY A 104 8.10 -3.82 -15.34
N GLY A 105 8.23 -2.84 -14.42
CA GLY A 105 7.10 -2.30 -13.66
C GLY A 105 5.99 -1.72 -14.53
N ARG A 106 6.33 -1.00 -15.60
CA ARG A 106 5.35 -0.44 -16.55
C ARG A 106 4.45 -1.53 -17.17
N SER A 107 5.06 -2.61 -17.68
CA SER A 107 4.31 -3.72 -18.29
C SER A 107 3.40 -4.42 -17.27
N THR A 108 3.89 -4.57 -16.03
CA THR A 108 3.11 -5.16 -14.94
C THR A 108 1.96 -4.26 -14.52
N MET A 109 2.13 -2.92 -14.50
CA MET A 109 1.04 -1.98 -14.29
C MET A 109 -0.03 -2.08 -15.39
N PHE A 110 0.37 -2.26 -16.65
CA PHE A 110 -0.58 -2.51 -17.74
C PHE A 110 -1.39 -3.79 -17.53
N CYS A 111 -0.76 -4.88 -17.08
CA CYS A 111 -1.49 -6.09 -16.69
C CYS A 111 -2.50 -5.78 -15.57
N GLY A 112 -2.12 -4.98 -14.58
CA GLY A 112 -3.01 -4.55 -13.50
C GLY A 112 -4.20 -3.75 -14.01
N VAL A 113 -3.98 -2.76 -14.90
CA VAL A 113 -5.07 -1.97 -15.52
C VAL A 113 -5.98 -2.86 -16.35
N ALA A 114 -5.43 -3.76 -17.16
CA ALA A 114 -6.23 -4.69 -17.98
C ALA A 114 -7.10 -5.61 -17.10
N LEU A 115 -6.53 -6.16 -16.05
CA LEU A 115 -7.27 -6.97 -15.06
C LEU A 115 -8.34 -6.14 -14.32
N SER A 116 -8.07 -4.87 -13.99
CA SER A 116 -9.06 -3.97 -13.38
C SER A 116 -10.25 -3.73 -14.32
N ILE A 117 -10.00 -3.46 -15.62
CA ILE A 117 -11.05 -3.27 -16.62
C ILE A 117 -11.86 -4.58 -16.79
N CYS A 118 -11.19 -5.72 -16.82
CA CYS A 118 -11.87 -7.03 -16.86
C CYS A 118 -12.74 -7.24 -15.60
N ALA A 119 -12.21 -6.97 -14.41
CA ALA A 119 -12.95 -7.05 -13.15
C ALA A 119 -14.18 -6.13 -13.15
N ILE A 120 -14.04 -4.89 -13.61
CA ILE A 120 -15.13 -3.91 -13.74
C ILE A 120 -16.22 -4.44 -14.65
N GLY A 121 -15.87 -4.99 -15.80
CA GLY A 121 -16.82 -5.61 -16.75
C GLY A 121 -17.57 -6.78 -16.10
N LEU A 122 -16.85 -7.70 -15.47
CA LEU A 122 -17.45 -8.85 -14.77
C LEU A 122 -18.37 -8.43 -13.62
N LEU A 123 -17.96 -7.47 -12.79
CA LEU A 123 -18.74 -6.98 -11.64
C LEU A 123 -19.98 -6.18 -12.09
N GLY A 124 -19.84 -5.35 -13.12
CA GLY A 124 -20.93 -4.53 -13.65
C GLY A 124 -22.00 -5.30 -14.44
N MET A 125 -21.63 -6.47 -14.98
CA MET A 125 -22.52 -7.35 -15.75
C MET A 125 -22.94 -8.61 -14.99
N ALA A 126 -22.54 -8.74 -13.72
CA ALA A 126 -22.76 -9.96 -12.96
C ALA A 126 -24.25 -10.25 -12.71
N SER A 127 -24.69 -11.41 -13.20
CA SER A 127 -26.02 -11.97 -12.98
C SER A 127 -26.04 -13.16 -12.02
N SER A 128 -24.87 -13.61 -11.57
CA SER A 128 -24.73 -14.77 -10.69
C SER A 128 -23.58 -14.56 -9.67
N LEU A 129 -23.69 -15.24 -8.52
CA LEU A 129 -22.64 -15.18 -7.47
C LEU A 129 -21.26 -15.67 -7.97
N PRO A 130 -21.15 -16.79 -8.73
CA PRO A 130 -19.84 -17.19 -9.27
C PRO A 130 -19.19 -16.10 -10.13
N LEU A 131 -19.96 -15.38 -10.96
CA LEU A 131 -19.42 -14.29 -11.80
C LEU A 131 -18.91 -13.12 -10.96
N LEU A 132 -19.63 -12.78 -9.86
CA LEU A 132 -19.16 -11.78 -8.89
C LEU A 132 -17.86 -12.23 -8.20
N LEU A 133 -17.74 -13.50 -7.85
CA LEU A 133 -16.53 -14.06 -7.22
C LEU A 133 -15.34 -14.01 -8.18
N VAL A 134 -15.53 -14.36 -9.44
CA VAL A 134 -14.49 -14.24 -10.48
C VAL A 134 -14.09 -12.78 -10.68
N GLY A 135 -15.05 -11.86 -10.75
CA GLY A 135 -14.79 -10.42 -10.83
C GLY A 135 -13.98 -9.91 -9.63
N LYS A 136 -14.30 -10.36 -8.41
CA LYS A 136 -13.55 -10.04 -7.20
C LYS A 136 -12.15 -10.64 -7.18
N PHE A 137 -11.98 -11.86 -7.67
CA PHE A 137 -10.67 -12.48 -7.83
C PHE A 137 -9.80 -11.68 -8.81
N CYS A 138 -10.35 -11.32 -9.98
CA CYS A 138 -9.65 -10.46 -10.96
C CYS A 138 -9.29 -9.10 -10.37
N GLN A 139 -10.17 -8.50 -9.56
CA GLN A 139 -9.89 -7.23 -8.87
C GLN A 139 -8.72 -7.36 -7.90
N GLY A 140 -8.67 -8.43 -7.09
CA GLY A 140 -7.55 -8.69 -6.18
C GLY A 140 -6.22 -8.91 -6.92
N ALA A 141 -6.27 -9.64 -8.05
CA ALA A 141 -5.10 -9.83 -8.91
C ALA A 141 -4.62 -8.52 -9.53
N ALA A 142 -5.55 -7.66 -9.97
CA ALA A 142 -5.24 -6.32 -10.48
C ALA A 142 -4.56 -5.45 -9.42
N SER A 143 -5.12 -5.44 -8.21
CA SER A 143 -4.55 -4.73 -7.06
C SER A 143 -3.12 -5.19 -6.78
N ALA A 144 -2.88 -6.51 -6.70
CA ALA A 144 -1.55 -7.06 -6.52
C ALA A 144 -0.55 -6.55 -7.57
N ALA A 145 -0.96 -6.49 -8.85
CA ALA A 145 -0.12 -5.99 -9.94
C ALA A 145 0.18 -4.49 -9.80
N LEU A 146 -0.84 -3.66 -9.55
CA LEU A 146 -0.71 -2.20 -9.47
C LEU A 146 0.14 -1.77 -8.27
N TRP A 147 -0.14 -2.31 -7.08
CA TRP A 147 0.58 -1.96 -5.86
C TRP A 147 2.03 -2.43 -5.89
N THR A 148 2.26 -3.69 -6.26
CA THR A 148 3.62 -4.24 -6.31
C THR A 148 4.51 -3.47 -7.30
N SER A 149 4.02 -3.25 -8.52
CA SER A 149 4.82 -2.57 -9.55
C SER A 149 4.88 -1.05 -9.35
N GLY A 150 3.80 -0.42 -8.91
CA GLY A 150 3.76 1.02 -8.66
C GLY A 150 4.74 1.44 -7.56
N LEU A 151 4.71 0.75 -6.41
CA LEU A 151 5.64 1.03 -5.30
C LEU A 151 7.09 0.71 -5.68
N ALA A 152 7.32 -0.40 -6.40
CA ALA A 152 8.65 -0.76 -6.88
C ALA A 152 9.23 0.34 -7.79
N MET A 153 8.44 0.87 -8.71
CA MET A 153 8.88 1.94 -9.61
C MET A 153 9.20 3.23 -8.86
N ILE A 154 8.39 3.62 -7.87
CA ILE A 154 8.69 4.77 -7.02
C ILE A 154 9.99 4.55 -6.26
N ALA A 155 10.14 3.39 -5.62
CA ALA A 155 11.31 3.08 -4.80
C ALA A 155 12.61 3.07 -5.60
N MET A 156 12.57 2.62 -6.85
CA MET A 156 13.73 2.62 -7.76
C MET A 156 14.14 4.02 -8.22
N ASN A 157 13.18 4.91 -8.42
CA ASN A 157 13.45 6.22 -9.03
C ASN A 157 13.66 7.35 -8.01
N TYR A 158 13.31 7.13 -6.74
CA TYR A 158 13.38 8.15 -5.68
C TYR A 158 14.10 7.64 -4.43
N VAL A 159 15.38 7.30 -4.57
CA VAL A 159 16.16 6.71 -3.47
C VAL A 159 16.27 7.66 -2.29
N GLU A 160 16.60 8.94 -2.51
CA GLU A 160 16.83 9.94 -1.46
C GLU A 160 15.55 10.37 -0.73
N ARG A 161 14.44 10.50 -1.45
CA ARG A 161 13.14 10.96 -0.90
C ARG A 161 12.09 9.85 -0.89
N ARG A 162 12.51 8.59 -0.81
CA ARG A 162 11.64 7.40 -0.93
C ARG A 162 10.48 7.42 0.06
N VAL A 163 10.74 7.73 1.33
CA VAL A 163 9.71 7.78 2.39
C VAL A 163 8.59 8.75 2.06
N GLU A 164 8.96 9.95 1.65
CA GLU A 164 8.01 11.01 1.31
C GLU A 164 7.19 10.65 0.07
N ILE A 165 7.85 10.23 -1.00
CA ILE A 165 7.20 9.96 -2.30
C ILE A 165 6.29 8.73 -2.23
N LEU A 166 6.68 7.67 -1.52
CA LEU A 166 5.79 6.54 -1.23
C LEU A 166 4.57 7.00 -0.41
N GLY A 167 4.77 7.91 0.52
CA GLY A 167 3.67 8.51 1.29
C GLY A 167 2.63 9.21 0.41
N TYR A 168 3.06 9.94 -0.63
CA TYR A 168 2.12 10.53 -1.60
C TYR A 168 1.36 9.47 -2.41
N ALA A 169 2.01 8.38 -2.79
CA ALA A 169 1.35 7.29 -3.49
C ALA A 169 0.30 6.60 -2.61
N PHE A 170 0.61 6.34 -1.35
CA PHE A 170 -0.35 5.80 -0.38
C PHE A 170 -1.52 6.72 -0.11
N THR A 171 -1.27 8.04 -0.12
CA THR A 171 -2.35 9.04 0.00
C THR A 171 -3.37 8.87 -1.12
N GLY A 172 -2.92 8.63 -2.37
CA GLY A 172 -3.81 8.32 -3.48
C GLY A 172 -4.77 7.17 -3.15
N GLY A 173 -4.23 6.02 -2.69
CA GLY A 173 -5.05 4.88 -2.27
C GLY A 173 -6.04 5.23 -1.15
N THR A 174 -5.58 5.93 -0.10
CA THR A 174 -6.43 6.32 1.03
C THR A 174 -7.59 7.22 0.58
N PHE A 175 -7.35 8.19 -0.29
CA PHE A 175 -8.44 8.99 -0.87
C PHE A 175 -9.40 8.16 -1.71
N GLY A 176 -8.90 7.17 -2.45
CA GLY A 176 -9.72 6.23 -3.21
C GLY A 176 -10.70 5.46 -2.32
N SER A 177 -10.21 4.92 -1.20
CA SER A 177 -11.05 4.16 -0.26
C SER A 177 -12.19 4.97 0.36
N VAL A 178 -11.96 6.26 0.57
CA VAL A 178 -12.98 7.18 1.14
C VAL A 178 -13.97 7.67 0.09
N THR A 179 -13.47 8.04 -1.09
CA THR A 179 -14.32 8.63 -2.15
C THR A 179 -15.12 7.57 -2.90
N GLY A 180 -14.62 6.31 -2.95
CA GLY A 180 -15.27 5.21 -3.64
C GLY A 180 -16.71 4.97 -3.20
N PRO A 181 -16.99 4.76 -1.90
CA PRO A 181 -18.35 4.54 -1.41
C PRO A 181 -19.29 5.72 -1.69
N ILE A 182 -18.80 6.95 -1.51
CA ILE A 182 -19.58 8.17 -1.73
C ILE A 182 -19.97 8.28 -3.22
N ALA A 183 -18.98 8.18 -4.10
CA ALA A 183 -19.20 8.26 -5.54
C ALA A 183 -20.04 7.09 -6.04
N GLY A 184 -19.82 5.87 -5.51
CA GLY A 184 -20.61 4.70 -5.83
C GLY A 184 -22.09 4.89 -5.56
N GLY A 185 -22.43 5.43 -4.38
CA GLY A 185 -23.80 5.76 -4.02
C GLY A 185 -24.44 6.84 -4.90
N LEU A 186 -23.71 7.93 -5.16
CA LEU A 186 -24.18 9.05 -6.00
C LEU A 186 -24.39 8.60 -7.46
N LEU A 187 -23.44 7.90 -8.04
CA LEU A 187 -23.52 7.40 -9.41
C LEU A 187 -24.62 6.35 -9.57
N TYR A 188 -24.84 5.51 -8.56
CA TYR A 188 -25.96 4.57 -8.55
C TYR A 188 -27.31 5.30 -8.59
N GLN A 189 -27.46 6.37 -7.79
CA GLN A 189 -28.69 7.19 -7.80
C GLN A 189 -28.91 7.87 -9.15
N ALA A 190 -27.84 8.31 -9.81
CA ALA A 190 -27.90 9.04 -11.07
C ALA A 190 -28.20 8.14 -12.30
N GLY A 191 -27.73 6.90 -12.31
CA GLY A 191 -27.84 6.05 -13.52
C GLY A 191 -27.88 4.54 -13.25
N GLY A 192 -28.25 4.13 -12.03
CA GLY A 192 -28.40 2.73 -11.65
C GLY A 192 -27.09 1.96 -11.52
N TYR A 193 -27.19 0.63 -11.44
CA TYR A 193 -26.08 -0.26 -11.06
C TYR A 193 -24.88 -0.19 -12.00
N ARG A 194 -25.10 0.02 -13.30
CA ARG A 194 -24.04 -0.04 -14.33
C ARG A 194 -23.22 1.24 -14.44
N LEU A 195 -23.78 2.40 -14.12
CA LEU A 195 -23.10 3.69 -14.30
C LEU A 195 -21.79 3.83 -13.50
N PRO A 196 -21.72 3.45 -12.22
CA PRO A 196 -20.47 3.51 -11.46
C PRO A 196 -19.34 2.70 -12.11
N PHE A 197 -19.65 1.50 -12.62
CA PHE A 197 -18.68 0.64 -13.28
C PHE A 197 -18.20 1.22 -14.61
N LEU A 198 -19.11 1.80 -15.40
CA LEU A 198 -18.75 2.42 -16.68
C LEU A 198 -17.79 3.60 -16.46
N ILE A 199 -18.10 4.50 -15.54
CA ILE A 199 -17.24 5.66 -15.24
C ILE A 199 -15.88 5.21 -14.71
N THR A 200 -15.86 4.23 -13.81
CA THR A 200 -14.61 3.69 -13.26
C THR A 200 -13.79 2.98 -14.34
N GLY A 201 -14.44 2.27 -15.26
CA GLY A 201 -13.79 1.63 -16.42
C GLY A 201 -13.12 2.65 -17.35
N ILE A 202 -13.81 3.76 -17.64
CA ILE A 202 -13.24 4.86 -18.44
C ILE A 202 -12.04 5.48 -17.70
N ALA A 203 -12.13 5.68 -16.38
CA ALA A 203 -11.03 6.20 -15.58
C ALA A 203 -9.81 5.26 -15.59
N PHE A 204 -10.00 3.93 -15.51
CA PHE A 204 -8.90 2.97 -15.66
C PHE A 204 -8.31 2.95 -17.08
N ALA A 205 -9.12 3.09 -18.11
CA ALA A 205 -8.62 3.22 -19.48
C ALA A 205 -7.75 4.48 -19.62
N LEU A 206 -8.19 5.62 -19.06
CA LEU A 206 -7.40 6.84 -18.99
C LEU A 206 -6.08 6.62 -18.22
N ALA A 207 -6.12 5.95 -17.06
CA ALA A 207 -4.92 5.61 -16.30
C ALA A 207 -3.94 4.76 -17.15
N GLY A 208 -4.45 3.81 -17.95
CA GLY A 208 -3.65 3.04 -18.88
C GLY A 208 -2.97 3.93 -19.94
N VAL A 209 -3.69 4.88 -20.52
CA VAL A 209 -3.10 5.86 -21.46
C VAL A 209 -2.03 6.71 -20.78
N LEU A 210 -2.30 7.23 -19.57
CA LEU A 210 -1.33 8.01 -18.82
C LEU A 210 -0.07 7.20 -18.46
N ILE A 211 -0.22 5.92 -18.08
CA ILE A 211 0.90 5.01 -17.86
C ILE A 211 1.72 4.86 -19.15
N ALA A 212 1.06 4.74 -20.31
CA ALA A 212 1.73 4.63 -21.59
C ALA A 212 2.55 5.87 -21.95
N LEU A 213 2.06 7.05 -21.63
CA LEU A 213 2.69 8.33 -22.00
C LEU A 213 3.78 8.76 -21.01
N VAL A 214 3.56 8.51 -19.71
CA VAL A 214 4.35 9.14 -18.65
C VAL A 214 5.33 8.16 -18.00
N VAL A 215 4.94 6.88 -17.85
CA VAL A 215 5.77 5.91 -17.15
C VAL A 215 6.84 5.36 -18.10
N PRO A 216 8.14 5.49 -17.79
CA PRO A 216 9.20 5.01 -18.66
C PRO A 216 9.13 3.49 -18.85
N ALA A 217 9.37 3.04 -20.06
CA ALA A 217 9.54 1.63 -20.35
C ALA A 217 10.84 1.17 -19.66
N GLY A 218 10.72 0.52 -18.51
CA GLY A 218 11.87 -0.09 -17.85
C GLY A 218 12.52 -1.13 -18.77
N GLY A 219 13.85 -1.10 -18.88
CA GLY A 219 14.57 -2.13 -19.62
C GLY A 219 14.31 -3.52 -19.02
N LYS A 220 14.25 -4.53 -19.86
CA LYS A 220 14.22 -5.93 -19.42
C LYS A 220 15.49 -6.20 -18.59
N ARG A 221 15.40 -6.18 -17.29
CA ARG A 221 16.51 -6.62 -16.45
C ARG A 221 16.56 -8.14 -16.51
N ARG A 222 17.72 -8.69 -16.83
CA ARG A 222 18.00 -10.11 -16.58
C ARG A 222 18.11 -10.27 -15.06
N SER A 223 16.99 -10.41 -14.40
CA SER A 223 16.96 -10.81 -13.00
C SER A 223 17.26 -12.30 -12.97
N GLU A 224 18.28 -12.69 -12.22
CA GLU A 224 18.45 -14.10 -11.86
C GLU A 224 17.18 -14.60 -11.15
N PRO A 225 16.87 -15.90 -11.21
CA PRO A 225 15.71 -16.44 -10.52
C PRO A 225 15.83 -16.14 -9.02
N ILE A 226 15.01 -15.23 -8.52
CA ILE A 226 15.02 -14.84 -7.12
C ILE A 226 14.28 -15.92 -6.35
N ASP A 227 14.94 -16.51 -5.36
CA ASP A 227 14.26 -17.33 -4.38
C ASP A 227 13.37 -16.43 -3.50
N PHE A 228 12.09 -16.32 -3.89
CA PHE A 228 11.10 -15.53 -3.18
C PHE A 228 10.96 -15.96 -1.71
N ARG A 229 11.19 -17.23 -1.41
CA ARG A 229 11.16 -17.76 -0.05
C ARG A 229 12.34 -17.22 0.76
N ALA A 230 13.54 -17.20 0.19
CA ALA A 230 14.70 -16.61 0.84
C ALA A 230 14.49 -15.10 1.12
N LEU A 231 13.88 -14.37 0.17
CA LEU A 231 13.53 -12.98 0.35
C LEU A 231 12.49 -12.77 1.46
N LEU A 232 11.44 -13.60 1.48
CA LEU A 232 10.34 -13.52 2.46
C LEU A 232 10.83 -13.74 3.90
N PHE A 233 11.82 -14.63 4.09
CA PHE A 233 12.39 -14.95 5.41
C PHE A 233 13.71 -14.21 5.70
N ASN A 234 14.10 -13.26 4.86
CA ASN A 234 15.29 -12.44 5.10
C ASN A 234 15.10 -11.59 6.37
N ARG A 235 16.02 -11.73 7.33
CA ARG A 235 15.95 -11.06 8.62
C ARG A 235 15.87 -9.53 8.48
N SER A 236 16.59 -8.96 7.52
CA SER A 236 16.58 -7.51 7.28
C SER A 236 15.23 -7.01 6.72
N MET A 237 14.50 -7.87 6.00
CA MET A 237 13.17 -7.55 5.50
C MET A 237 12.06 -7.78 6.53
N MET A 238 12.27 -8.66 7.51
CA MET A 238 11.25 -9.02 8.49
C MET A 238 10.81 -7.83 9.36
N VAL A 239 11.76 -6.96 9.75
CA VAL A 239 11.46 -5.81 10.61
C VAL A 239 10.50 -4.82 9.91
N PRO A 240 10.85 -4.28 8.72
CA PRO A 240 9.92 -3.40 8.01
C PRO A 240 8.64 -4.12 7.57
N ALA A 241 8.70 -5.40 7.19
CA ALA A 241 7.51 -6.17 6.81
C ALA A 241 6.53 -6.35 7.98
N VAL A 242 7.01 -6.68 9.19
CA VAL A 242 6.20 -6.75 10.40
C VAL A 242 5.60 -5.38 10.74
N ALA A 243 6.37 -4.30 10.57
CA ALA A 243 5.86 -2.94 10.78
C ALA A 243 4.71 -2.60 9.81
N VAL A 244 4.81 -3.02 8.54
CA VAL A 244 3.71 -2.91 7.57
C VAL A 244 2.48 -3.69 8.03
N ALA A 245 2.65 -4.93 8.52
CA ALA A 245 1.55 -5.73 9.04
C ALA A 245 0.87 -5.07 10.25
N LEU A 246 1.66 -4.52 11.18
CA LEU A 246 1.13 -3.81 12.36
C LEU A 246 0.40 -2.52 11.97
N ALA A 247 0.91 -1.78 10.99
CA ALA A 247 0.24 -0.60 10.45
C ALA A 247 -1.12 -0.97 9.84
N ALA A 248 -1.16 -1.96 8.94
CA ALA A 248 -2.39 -2.45 8.32
C ALA A 248 -3.38 -3.00 9.35
N PHE A 249 -2.89 -3.74 10.36
CA PHE A 249 -3.69 -4.23 11.48
C PHE A 249 -4.36 -3.09 12.24
N SER A 250 -3.64 -2.01 12.53
CA SER A 250 -4.16 -0.88 13.30
C SER A 250 -5.28 -0.13 12.57
N LEU A 251 -5.09 0.16 11.29
CA LEU A 251 -6.08 0.89 10.48
C LEU A 251 -7.28 0.01 10.15
N GLY A 252 -7.06 -1.27 9.89
CA GLY A 252 -8.10 -2.24 9.58
C GLY A 252 -9.17 -2.39 10.67
N ILE A 253 -8.88 -2.07 11.93
CA ILE A 253 -9.88 -2.04 13.02
C ILE A 253 -10.79 -0.83 12.89
N ILE A 254 -10.23 0.32 12.51
CA ILE A 254 -10.95 1.59 12.51
C ILE A 254 -11.89 1.67 11.32
N GLU A 255 -11.43 1.31 10.12
CA GLU A 255 -12.18 1.49 8.88
C GLU A 255 -13.60 0.90 8.91
N PRO A 256 -13.84 -0.36 9.31
CA PRO A 256 -15.18 -0.94 9.31
C PRO A 256 -16.02 -0.55 10.53
N LEU A 257 -15.40 -0.30 11.69
CA LEU A 257 -16.13 -0.11 12.95
C LEU A 257 -16.47 1.36 13.23
N LEU A 258 -15.63 2.29 12.74
CA LEU A 258 -15.80 3.71 12.98
C LEU A 258 -17.10 4.30 12.42
N PRO A 259 -17.52 4.02 11.17
CA PRO A 259 -18.76 4.54 10.62
C PRO A 259 -20.00 4.16 11.48
N VAL A 260 -20.05 2.90 11.91
CA VAL A 260 -21.14 2.40 12.77
C VAL A 260 -21.17 3.13 14.13
N ARG A 261 -20.00 3.40 14.71
CA ARG A 261 -19.89 4.13 15.96
C ARG A 261 -20.30 5.59 15.83
N LEU A 262 -19.81 6.28 14.80
CA LEU A 262 -20.15 7.69 14.55
C LEU A 262 -21.65 7.87 14.28
N ALA A 263 -22.27 6.94 13.56
CA ALA A 263 -23.72 6.94 13.35
C ALA A 263 -24.50 6.83 14.68
N ARG A 264 -24.02 6.02 15.65
CA ARG A 264 -24.61 5.95 17.00
C ARG A 264 -24.50 7.26 17.79
N TYR A 265 -23.57 8.13 17.46
CA TYR A 265 -23.44 9.48 18.02
C TYR A 265 -24.22 10.54 17.23
N GLY A 266 -25.07 10.12 16.29
CA GLY A 266 -25.89 11.01 15.49
C GLY A 266 -25.18 11.65 14.31
N ALA A 267 -23.97 11.15 13.92
CA ALA A 267 -23.29 11.66 12.74
C ALA A 267 -24.05 11.27 11.48
N THR A 268 -24.26 12.26 10.60
CA THR A 268 -24.78 12.01 9.26
C THR A 268 -23.74 11.33 8.39
N SER A 269 -24.16 10.66 7.32
CA SER A 269 -23.24 10.06 6.34
C SER A 269 -22.23 11.07 5.79
N THR A 270 -22.67 12.31 5.60
CA THR A 270 -21.80 13.42 5.18
C THR A 270 -20.72 13.74 6.22
N ALA A 271 -21.09 13.82 7.51
CA ALA A 271 -20.14 14.07 8.59
C ALA A 271 -19.09 12.95 8.70
N ILE A 272 -19.52 11.69 8.57
CA ILE A 272 -18.63 10.52 8.53
C ILE A 272 -17.66 10.66 7.33
N GLY A 273 -18.15 10.96 6.14
CA GLY A 273 -17.34 11.19 4.95
C GLY A 273 -16.30 12.30 5.14
N ILE A 274 -16.69 13.42 5.75
CA ILE A 274 -15.77 14.53 6.07
C ILE A 274 -14.66 14.07 7.02
N ILE A 275 -14.99 13.33 8.08
CA ILE A 275 -14.00 12.81 9.03
C ILE A 275 -12.96 11.92 8.31
N PHE A 276 -13.41 11.00 7.47
CA PHE A 276 -12.50 10.14 6.71
C PHE A 276 -11.63 10.94 5.74
N THR A 277 -12.23 11.93 5.05
CA THR A 277 -11.49 12.80 4.12
C THR A 277 -10.44 13.63 4.85
N VAL A 278 -10.79 14.25 5.98
CA VAL A 278 -9.84 15.01 6.80
C VAL A 278 -8.72 14.10 7.32
N SER A 279 -9.08 12.91 7.81
CA SER A 279 -8.09 11.94 8.31
C SER A 279 -7.14 11.47 7.20
N ALA A 280 -7.65 11.18 6.01
CA ALA A 280 -6.83 10.83 4.83
C ALA A 280 -5.92 12.00 4.42
N SER A 281 -6.42 13.25 4.51
CA SER A 281 -5.61 14.44 4.25
C SER A 281 -4.48 14.58 5.27
N MET A 282 -4.73 14.30 6.54
CA MET A 282 -3.70 14.33 7.59
C MET A 282 -2.60 13.28 7.35
N TYR A 283 -2.96 12.10 6.85
CA TYR A 283 -1.99 11.11 6.38
C TYR A 283 -1.07 11.70 5.29
N GLY A 284 -1.64 12.25 4.22
CA GLY A 284 -0.89 12.82 3.11
C GLY A 284 -0.03 14.03 3.52
N LEU A 285 -0.58 14.94 4.32
CA LEU A 285 0.13 16.13 4.83
C LEU A 285 1.28 15.76 5.78
N SER A 286 1.22 14.60 6.43
CA SER A 286 2.30 14.13 7.29
C SER A 286 3.47 13.51 6.51
N ALA A 287 3.30 13.13 5.25
CA ALA A 287 4.35 12.47 4.47
C ALA A 287 5.67 13.27 4.39
N PRO A 288 5.69 14.60 4.11
CA PRO A 288 6.93 15.38 4.13
C PRO A 288 7.58 15.47 5.52
N LEU A 289 6.76 15.50 6.58
CA LEU A 289 7.26 15.50 7.95
C LEU A 289 7.94 14.17 8.27
N VAL A 290 7.29 13.06 7.94
CA VAL A 290 7.84 11.70 8.12
C VAL A 290 9.14 11.55 7.33
N GLY A 291 9.20 12.06 6.09
CA GLY A 291 10.41 12.09 5.27
C GLY A 291 11.56 12.78 6.00
N ARG A 292 11.37 14.05 6.42
CA ARG A 292 12.41 14.83 7.14
C ARG A 292 12.86 14.20 8.45
N VAL A 293 11.94 13.57 9.19
CA VAL A 293 12.29 12.87 10.43
C VAL A 293 13.13 11.63 10.13
N SER A 294 12.79 10.90 9.06
CA SER A 294 13.51 9.70 8.62
C SER A 294 14.92 9.99 8.07
N GLU A 295 15.19 11.23 7.65
CA GLU A 295 16.54 11.69 7.28
C GLU A 295 17.44 11.96 8.49
N ARG A 296 16.84 12.30 9.65
CA ARG A 296 17.57 12.71 10.84
C ARG A 296 17.78 11.61 11.87
N ILE A 297 16.90 10.63 11.89
CA ILE A 297 16.96 9.50 12.84
C ILE A 297 16.77 8.17 12.11
N PRO A 298 17.36 7.08 12.63
CA PRO A 298 17.20 5.75 12.02
C PRO A 298 15.74 5.38 11.78
N ILE A 299 15.47 4.81 10.61
CA ILE A 299 14.13 4.47 10.15
C ILE A 299 13.38 3.58 11.15
N GLU A 300 14.08 2.63 11.77
CA GLU A 300 13.49 1.74 12.77
C GLU A 300 13.00 2.49 14.03
N LYS A 301 13.69 3.57 14.40
CA LYS A 301 13.25 4.43 15.50
C LYS A 301 12.03 5.27 15.13
N VAL A 302 11.92 5.70 13.87
CA VAL A 302 10.71 6.39 13.35
C VAL A 302 9.52 5.44 13.39
N ILE A 303 9.69 4.20 12.93
CA ILE A 303 8.66 3.16 12.98
C ILE A 303 8.24 2.87 14.43
N ALA A 304 9.21 2.71 15.35
CA ALA A 304 8.93 2.47 16.76
C ALA A 304 8.17 3.65 17.39
N LEU A 305 8.57 4.90 17.09
CA LEU A 305 7.84 6.10 17.51
C LEU A 305 6.39 6.08 17.03
N GLY A 306 6.18 5.82 15.73
CA GLY A 306 4.84 5.70 15.15
C GLY A 306 4.01 4.61 15.82
N THR A 307 4.61 3.44 16.08
CA THR A 307 3.94 2.31 16.74
C THR A 307 3.54 2.64 18.18
N ILE A 308 4.43 3.26 18.96
CA ILE A 308 4.15 3.68 20.33
C ILE A 308 3.03 4.74 20.35
N ALA A 309 3.15 5.78 19.52
CA ALA A 309 2.17 6.84 19.44
C ALA A 309 0.80 6.34 18.96
N MET A 310 0.78 5.39 18.01
CA MET A 310 -0.42 4.68 17.57
C MET A 310 -1.06 3.93 18.75
N ALA A 311 -0.27 3.14 19.48
CA ALA A 311 -0.74 2.34 20.61
C ALA A 311 -1.36 3.23 21.70
N PHE A 312 -0.78 4.40 21.96
CA PHE A 312 -1.36 5.36 22.91
C PHE A 312 -2.61 6.05 22.39
N THR A 313 -2.68 6.34 21.09
CA THR A 313 -3.80 7.11 20.50
C THR A 313 -5.03 6.22 20.25
N LEU A 314 -4.82 4.95 19.87
CA LEU A 314 -5.87 4.03 19.46
C LEU A 314 -7.01 3.86 20.49
N PRO A 315 -6.76 3.70 21.81
CA PRO A 315 -7.81 3.59 22.81
C PRO A 315 -8.75 4.80 22.89
N PHE A 316 -8.26 6.00 22.60
CA PHE A 316 -9.07 7.22 22.66
C PHE A 316 -10.15 7.27 21.58
N VAL A 317 -9.99 6.56 20.46
CA VAL A 317 -11.04 6.38 19.46
C VAL A 317 -12.27 5.73 20.09
N GLY A 318 -12.07 4.82 21.05
CA GLY A 318 -13.13 4.14 21.78
C GLY A 318 -13.60 4.90 23.04
N LEU A 319 -12.73 5.67 23.67
CA LEU A 319 -13.03 6.36 24.93
C LEU A 319 -13.85 7.62 24.71
N PHE A 320 -13.53 8.41 23.69
CA PHE A 320 -14.21 9.67 23.45
C PHE A 320 -15.64 9.44 22.92
N LYS A 321 -16.55 10.28 23.42
CA LYS A 321 -17.95 10.36 23.00
C LYS A 321 -18.13 11.67 22.21
N GLY A 322 -18.70 11.56 21.02
CA GLY A 322 -18.94 12.71 20.17
C GLY A 322 -18.12 12.71 18.88
N VAL A 323 -18.74 13.22 17.84
CA VAL A 323 -18.26 13.16 16.45
C VAL A 323 -16.93 13.88 16.27
N ILE A 324 -16.78 15.08 16.87
CA ILE A 324 -15.60 15.94 16.68
C ILE A 324 -14.35 15.33 17.34
N LEU A 325 -14.45 14.92 18.60
CA LEU A 325 -13.30 14.35 19.34
C LEU A 325 -12.83 13.04 18.71
N VAL A 326 -13.77 12.19 18.28
CA VAL A 326 -13.43 10.96 17.56
C VAL A 326 -12.77 11.31 16.23
N GLY A 327 -13.27 12.30 15.49
CA GLY A 327 -12.67 12.76 14.23
C GLY A 327 -11.23 13.25 14.40
N ILE A 328 -10.96 14.06 15.44
CA ILE A 328 -9.60 14.52 15.78
C ILE A 328 -8.69 13.32 16.09
N THR A 329 -9.19 12.38 16.90
CA THR A 329 -8.40 11.21 17.29
C THR A 329 -8.07 10.32 16.08
N VAL A 330 -9.01 10.12 15.17
CA VAL A 330 -8.78 9.33 13.95
C VAL A 330 -7.81 10.05 13.00
N SER A 331 -7.84 11.38 12.96
CA SER A 331 -6.85 12.16 12.22
C SER A 331 -5.44 11.97 12.79
N LEU A 332 -5.28 11.95 14.12
CA LEU A 332 -4.01 11.61 14.78
C LEU A 332 -3.57 10.16 14.48
N VAL A 333 -4.50 9.20 14.51
CA VAL A 333 -4.22 7.82 14.12
C VAL A 333 -3.65 7.75 12.71
N ASN A 334 -4.20 8.49 11.75
CA ASN A 334 -3.70 8.52 10.38
C ASN A 334 -2.30 9.15 10.27
N ILE A 335 -1.96 10.14 11.10
CA ILE A 335 -0.60 10.66 11.18
C ILE A 335 0.37 9.58 11.68
N TRP A 336 0.04 8.88 12.77
CA TRP A 336 0.90 7.80 13.30
C TRP A 336 0.99 6.60 12.36
N TYR A 337 -0.09 6.33 11.63
CA TYR A 337 -0.09 5.34 10.55
C TYR A 337 0.95 5.69 9.47
N ALA A 338 1.07 6.97 9.08
CA ALA A 338 2.10 7.40 8.15
C ALA A 338 3.51 7.22 8.72
N PHE A 339 3.73 7.46 10.02
CA PHE A 339 5.00 7.21 10.71
C PHE A 339 5.38 5.72 10.79
N MET A 340 4.42 4.81 10.70
CA MET A 340 4.67 3.37 10.62
C MET A 340 4.89 2.91 9.18
N LEU A 341 3.96 3.24 8.28
CA LEU A 341 3.88 2.64 6.96
C LEU A 341 4.92 3.20 5.98
N ASN A 342 5.08 4.53 5.91
CA ASN A 342 5.96 5.15 4.92
C ASN A 342 7.43 4.77 5.12
N PRO A 343 8.02 4.88 6.34
CA PRO A 343 9.40 4.48 6.55
C PRO A 343 9.59 2.96 6.43
N ALA A 344 8.62 2.14 6.87
CA ALA A 344 8.69 0.70 6.70
C ALA A 344 8.73 0.30 5.22
N SER A 345 7.89 0.93 4.39
CA SER A 345 7.86 0.70 2.95
C SER A 345 9.16 1.15 2.26
N ALA A 346 9.72 2.28 2.69
CA ALA A 346 11.00 2.77 2.17
C ALA A 346 12.16 1.85 2.57
N GLU A 347 12.16 1.35 3.80
CA GLU A 347 13.21 0.46 4.30
C GLU A 347 13.25 -0.87 3.55
N LEU A 348 12.11 -1.40 3.13
CA LEU A 348 12.08 -2.56 2.22
C LEU A 348 12.89 -2.30 0.94
N GLY A 349 12.73 -1.11 0.33
CA GLY A 349 13.53 -0.72 -0.83
C GLY A 349 15.02 -0.54 -0.51
N ASN A 350 15.35 0.04 0.66
CA ASN A 350 16.74 0.22 1.10
C ASN A 350 17.44 -1.13 1.34
N VAL A 351 16.71 -2.15 1.80
CA VAL A 351 17.28 -3.50 1.94
C VAL A 351 17.67 -4.08 0.58
N VAL A 352 16.87 -3.85 -0.46
CA VAL A 352 17.21 -4.26 -1.84
C VAL A 352 18.49 -3.56 -2.30
N ASP A 353 18.58 -2.23 -2.09
CA ASP A 353 19.77 -1.45 -2.47
C ASP A 353 21.04 -2.00 -1.79
N ARG A 354 20.98 -2.22 -0.46
CA ARG A 354 22.11 -2.75 0.31
C ARG A 354 22.52 -4.16 -0.09
N SER A 355 21.57 -4.95 -0.61
CA SER A 355 21.81 -6.32 -1.04
C SER A 355 22.40 -6.41 -2.45
N GLY A 356 22.49 -5.30 -3.19
CA GLY A 356 22.91 -5.27 -4.59
C GLY A 356 21.97 -6.00 -5.55
N LEU A 357 20.78 -6.38 -5.08
CA LEU A 357 19.77 -7.09 -5.85
C LEU A 357 18.92 -6.09 -6.63
N SER A 358 18.42 -6.48 -7.80
CA SER A 358 17.51 -5.67 -8.60
C SER A 358 16.07 -6.21 -8.57
N CYS A 359 15.59 -6.58 -7.36
CA CYS A 359 14.32 -7.29 -7.15
C CYS A 359 13.27 -6.43 -6.41
N TYR A 360 13.08 -5.19 -6.83
CA TYR A 360 12.15 -4.29 -6.16
C TYR A 360 10.70 -4.76 -6.20
N SER A 361 10.24 -5.33 -7.33
CA SER A 361 8.87 -5.83 -7.41
C SER A 361 8.63 -7.02 -6.49
N ALA A 362 9.59 -7.95 -6.37
CA ALA A 362 9.52 -9.03 -5.41
C ALA A 362 9.54 -8.52 -3.95
N CYS A 363 10.32 -7.49 -3.67
CA CYS A 363 10.34 -6.84 -2.37
C CYS A 363 8.99 -6.21 -2.01
N TYR A 364 8.37 -5.47 -2.93
CA TYR A 364 7.03 -4.91 -2.68
C TYR A 364 5.90 -5.94 -2.76
N ALA A 365 6.16 -7.13 -3.29
CA ALA A 365 5.29 -8.28 -3.08
C ALA A 365 5.32 -8.74 -1.60
N VAL A 366 6.49 -8.75 -0.96
CA VAL A 366 6.59 -8.99 0.51
C VAL A 366 5.78 -7.94 1.28
N TYR A 367 5.89 -6.65 0.92
CA TYR A 367 5.05 -5.60 1.48
C TYR A 367 3.55 -5.96 1.41
N ASN A 368 3.03 -6.30 0.23
CA ASN A 368 1.62 -6.62 0.04
C ASN A 368 1.16 -7.85 0.84
N ILE A 369 2.01 -8.87 0.95
CA ILE A 369 1.73 -10.07 1.75
C ILE A 369 1.57 -9.68 3.23
N PHE A 370 2.53 -8.95 3.79
CA PHE A 370 2.49 -8.55 5.19
C PHE A 370 1.36 -7.55 5.48
N TYR A 371 1.06 -6.65 4.55
CA TYR A 371 -0.12 -5.79 4.63
C TYR A 371 -1.40 -6.62 4.72
N SER A 372 -1.56 -7.62 3.84
CA SER A 372 -2.72 -8.53 3.84
C SER A 372 -2.79 -9.38 5.11
N VAL A 373 -1.66 -9.83 5.64
CA VAL A 373 -1.58 -10.54 6.93
C VAL A 373 -2.08 -9.64 8.07
N GLY A 374 -1.69 -8.38 8.09
CA GLY A 374 -2.18 -7.40 9.05
C GLY A 374 -3.69 -7.21 8.99
N MET A 375 -4.24 -7.05 7.79
CA MET A 375 -5.69 -6.94 7.56
C MET A 375 -6.45 -8.20 7.98
N LEU A 376 -5.93 -9.39 7.67
CA LEU A 376 -6.50 -10.67 8.13
C LEU A 376 -6.44 -10.82 9.65
N GLY A 377 -5.34 -10.38 10.27
CA GLY A 377 -5.20 -10.33 11.72
C GLY A 377 -6.27 -9.47 12.37
N THR A 378 -6.60 -8.33 11.76
CA THR A 378 -7.71 -7.48 12.18
C THR A 378 -9.05 -8.21 12.09
N ALA A 379 -9.35 -8.79 10.94
CA ALA A 379 -10.60 -9.51 10.73
C ALA A 379 -10.77 -10.63 11.74
N THR A 380 -9.69 -11.35 12.04
CA THR A 380 -9.66 -12.42 13.03
C THR A 380 -9.91 -11.88 14.44
N LEU A 381 -9.20 -10.82 14.85
CA LEU A 381 -9.39 -10.20 16.16
C LEU A 381 -10.80 -9.67 16.33
N VAL A 382 -11.32 -8.92 15.37
CA VAL A 382 -12.66 -8.35 15.41
C VAL A 382 -13.71 -9.44 15.47
N SER A 383 -13.60 -10.50 14.66
CA SER A 383 -14.55 -11.61 14.66
C SER A 383 -14.53 -12.41 15.95
N ALA A 384 -13.37 -12.69 16.50
CA ALA A 384 -13.21 -13.41 17.77
C ALA A 384 -13.68 -12.57 18.96
N ALA A 385 -13.36 -11.29 18.96
CA ALA A 385 -13.64 -10.38 20.07
C ALA A 385 -15.06 -9.79 20.04
N ALA A 386 -15.71 -9.70 18.87
CA ALA A 386 -17.03 -9.07 18.73
C ALA A 386 -18.13 -9.69 19.60
N ARG A 387 -17.98 -10.96 19.98
CA ARG A 387 -18.92 -11.67 20.84
C ARG A 387 -18.63 -11.51 22.34
N LEU A 388 -17.39 -11.16 22.69
CA LEU A 388 -16.88 -11.19 24.07
C LEU A 388 -16.51 -9.80 24.59
N LEU A 389 -16.10 -8.88 23.71
CA LEU A 389 -15.55 -7.60 24.08
C LEU A 389 -16.38 -6.44 23.49
N SER A 390 -16.39 -5.33 24.21
CA SER A 390 -16.85 -4.05 23.67
C SER A 390 -15.88 -3.52 22.60
N PHE A 391 -16.31 -2.54 21.80
CA PHE A 391 -15.42 -1.84 20.88
C PHE A 391 -14.14 -1.33 21.55
N GLN A 392 -14.27 -0.78 22.77
CA GLN A 392 -13.11 -0.36 23.58
C GLN A 392 -12.18 -1.53 23.90
N GLY A 393 -12.74 -2.70 24.23
CA GLY A 393 -11.95 -3.90 24.51
C GLY A 393 -11.14 -4.36 23.30
N VAL A 394 -11.72 -4.30 22.10
CA VAL A 394 -10.99 -4.60 20.84
C VAL A 394 -9.81 -3.66 20.64
N LEU A 395 -10.00 -2.35 20.87
CA LEU A 395 -8.93 -1.36 20.75
C LEU A 395 -7.82 -1.56 21.78
N LEU A 396 -8.17 -1.92 23.02
CA LEU A 396 -7.19 -2.25 24.07
C LEU A 396 -6.39 -3.52 23.75
N CYS A 397 -7.02 -4.56 23.20
CA CYS A 397 -6.33 -5.74 22.71
C CYS A 397 -5.36 -5.38 21.58
N ALA A 398 -5.78 -4.55 20.64
CA ALA A 398 -4.91 -4.08 19.56
C ALA A 398 -3.73 -3.26 20.11
N THR A 399 -3.96 -2.38 21.08
CA THR A 399 -2.92 -1.64 21.78
C THR A 399 -1.89 -2.57 22.44
N ALA A 400 -2.35 -3.60 23.13
CA ALA A 400 -1.47 -4.59 23.76
C ALA A 400 -0.61 -5.32 22.72
N ILE A 401 -1.20 -5.71 21.58
CA ILE A 401 -0.47 -6.33 20.47
C ILE A 401 0.60 -5.37 19.94
N LEU A 402 0.26 -4.11 19.67
CA LEU A 402 1.24 -3.12 19.20
C LEU A 402 2.41 -2.95 20.18
N LEU A 403 2.11 -2.78 21.47
CA LEU A 403 3.13 -2.62 22.50
C LEU A 403 4.02 -3.85 22.66
N LEU A 404 3.49 -5.05 22.45
CA LEU A 404 4.27 -6.30 22.47
C LEU A 404 5.36 -6.32 21.40
N PHE A 405 5.12 -5.69 20.24
CA PHE A 405 6.10 -5.64 19.15
C PHE A 405 7.12 -4.49 19.27
N VAL A 406 6.88 -3.48 20.11
CA VAL A 406 7.81 -2.35 20.31
C VAL A 406 9.22 -2.79 20.71
N PRO A 407 9.43 -3.71 21.69
CA PRO A 407 10.78 -4.17 22.03
C PRO A 407 11.52 -4.82 20.87
N PHE A 408 10.79 -5.56 19.99
CA PHE A 408 11.35 -6.14 18.79
C PHE A 408 11.83 -5.07 17.81
N LEU A 409 11.03 -4.03 17.56
CA LEU A 409 11.38 -2.91 16.68
C LEU A 409 12.58 -2.12 17.23
N ILE A 410 12.62 -1.83 18.55
CA ILE A 410 13.73 -1.11 19.20
C ILE A 410 15.02 -1.94 19.16
N LYS A 411 14.95 -3.24 19.41
CA LYS A 411 16.12 -4.12 19.38
C LYS A 411 16.72 -4.21 17.97
N ALA A 412 15.89 -4.17 16.94
CA ALA A 412 16.33 -4.13 15.55
C ALA A 412 17.07 -2.81 15.22
N ALA A 413 16.69 -1.70 15.86
CA ALA A 413 17.31 -0.39 15.71
C ALA A 413 18.67 -0.26 16.44
N SER A 414 19.11 -1.28 17.20
CA SER A 414 20.37 -1.21 17.97
C SER A 414 21.60 -1.45 17.09
N PRO A 415 22.66 -0.60 17.19
CA PRO A 415 23.88 -0.70 16.35
C PRO A 415 24.57 -2.07 16.37
N LYS A 416 24.39 -2.86 17.43
CA LYS A 416 24.94 -4.24 17.55
C LYS A 416 24.32 -5.22 16.55
N SER A 417 23.11 -4.98 16.03
CA SER A 417 22.47 -5.81 15.01
C SER A 417 23.07 -5.57 13.62
N ALA A 418 23.51 -4.36 13.33
CA ALA A 418 24.13 -4.02 12.05
C ALA A 418 25.55 -4.65 11.91
N ALA A 419 26.30 -4.73 13.00
CA ALA A 419 27.65 -5.31 13.00
C ALA A 419 27.65 -6.85 12.84
N THR A 420 26.62 -7.54 13.33
CA THR A 420 26.50 -9.02 13.20
C THR A 420 26.11 -9.43 11.79
N VAL A 421 25.48 -8.55 11.02
CA VAL A 421 25.13 -8.79 9.61
C VAL A 421 26.35 -8.58 8.69
N ALA A 422 27.29 -7.68 9.09
CA ALA A 422 28.51 -7.42 8.34
C ALA A 422 29.64 -8.45 8.58
N SER A 423 29.57 -9.24 9.66
CA SER A 423 30.58 -10.22 10.04
C SER A 423 30.17 -11.69 9.81
N GLY A 424 29.01 -11.94 9.24
CA GLY A 424 28.45 -13.28 8.97
C GLY A 424 28.14 -13.52 7.48
N GLY A 425 28.74 -12.74 6.57
CA GLY A 425 28.70 -12.93 5.13
C GLY A 425 30.00 -13.48 4.60
#